data_a929de4b28b9c05a66c36735e601f435
#
_entry.id   a929de4b28b9c05a66c36735e601f435
#
_cell.length_a   1.000
_cell.length_b   1.000
_cell.length_c   1.000
_cell.angle_alpha   90.00
_cell.angle_beta   90.00
_cell.angle_gamma   90.00
#
_symmetry.space_group_name_H-M   'P 1'
#
loop_
_entity.id
_entity.type
_entity.pdbx_description
1 polymer ?
#
loop_
_entity_poly.entity_id
_entity_poly.type
_entity_poly.pdbx_seq_one_letter_code
_entity_poly.pdbx_strand_id
1 'polypeptide(L)'
;MAALDTFKTRTTLAVGGAKVAIHRLDGLGNRAGRLPFSLKVLLENLLRREDGRSVTRDHVEALLAWDPAKTPEREIPFMPARVLLQDFTGVPAICDLAAMRDAMRRMGGDPGKINPLRPADLVIDHSVQIDAFGTPSAFQTNVDREFERNRERYAFLRWGQQAFENFRVVPPDTGIVHQVNLEFLAPVVTTQVGSDMSVALPDTVLGTDSHTTMINGLGVVGWGVGGIEAEAAMLGQPTVMLIPQVVGVR
;
A
#
# COMPACT_ATOMS: atom_id res chain seq x y z
N MET A 1 12.85 -12.09 -8.83
CA MET A 1 13.74 -11.86 -10.01
C MET A 1 14.32 -10.48 -9.88
N ALA A 2 15.55 -10.23 -10.35
CA ALA A 2 16.12 -8.89 -10.38
C ALA A 2 15.35 -8.01 -11.39
N ALA A 3 15.17 -6.73 -11.09
CA ALA A 3 14.62 -5.75 -12.04
C ALA A 3 15.55 -5.61 -13.25
N LEU A 4 14.96 -5.45 -14.44
CA LEU A 4 15.73 -5.42 -15.70
C LEU A 4 16.48 -4.10 -15.91
N ASP A 5 15.96 -2.98 -15.38
CA ASP A 5 16.50 -1.61 -15.57
C ASP A 5 16.82 -1.25 -17.04
N THR A 6 15.91 -1.59 -17.96
CA THR A 6 16.05 -1.37 -19.41
C THR A 6 16.32 0.10 -19.74
N PHE A 7 15.80 1.01 -18.93
CA PHE A 7 15.96 2.47 -19.10
C PHE A 7 17.18 3.05 -18.39
N LYS A 8 17.98 2.22 -17.70
CA LYS A 8 19.21 2.62 -16.97
C LYS A 8 18.96 3.77 -15.98
N THR A 9 17.86 3.68 -15.25
CA THR A 9 17.45 4.70 -14.28
C THR A 9 17.97 4.44 -12.87
N ARG A 10 18.36 3.20 -12.57
CA ARG A 10 18.84 2.81 -11.24
C ARG A 10 20.20 3.45 -10.96
N THR A 11 20.30 4.13 -9.83
CA THR A 11 21.53 4.79 -9.38
C THR A 11 21.62 4.76 -7.86
N THR A 12 22.74 5.20 -7.32
CA THR A 12 22.96 5.26 -5.86
C THR A 12 22.84 6.70 -5.38
N LEU A 13 22.10 6.90 -4.29
CA LEU A 13 22.01 8.16 -3.56
C LEU A 13 22.68 7.99 -2.20
N ALA A 14 23.54 8.92 -1.82
CA ALA A 14 24.14 8.99 -0.50
C ALA A 14 23.29 9.90 0.41
N VAL A 15 22.83 9.36 1.54
CA VAL A 15 22.00 10.10 2.53
C VAL A 15 22.51 9.79 3.93
N GLY A 16 22.94 10.81 4.68
CA GLY A 16 23.33 10.64 6.08
C GLY A 16 24.44 9.60 6.32
N GLY A 17 25.36 9.42 5.38
CA GLY A 17 26.43 8.41 5.45
C GLY A 17 26.01 7.00 4.98
N ALA A 18 24.73 6.75 4.73
CA ALA A 18 24.23 5.52 4.11
C ALA A 18 24.12 5.67 2.59
N LYS A 19 24.16 4.55 1.88
CA LYS A 19 23.91 4.49 0.43
C LYS A 19 22.63 3.71 0.17
N VAL A 20 21.75 4.26 -0.67
CA VAL A 20 20.51 3.61 -1.10
C VAL A 20 20.41 3.67 -2.62
N ALA A 21 19.80 2.64 -3.22
CA ALA A 21 19.45 2.69 -4.63
C ALA A 21 18.16 3.52 -4.81
N ILE A 22 18.09 4.24 -5.92
CA ILE A 22 16.90 4.96 -6.39
C ILE A 22 16.75 4.78 -7.90
N HIS A 23 15.55 5.04 -8.42
CA HIS A 23 15.29 5.15 -9.86
C HIS A 23 15.11 6.61 -10.24
N ARG A 24 16.08 7.19 -10.94
CA ARG A 24 16.06 8.60 -11.35
C ARG A 24 15.25 8.78 -12.63
N LEU A 25 14.47 9.85 -12.68
CA LEU A 25 13.63 10.16 -13.83
C LEU A 25 14.26 11.16 -14.81
N ASP A 26 15.27 11.91 -14.38
CA ASP A 26 15.94 12.94 -15.17
C ASP A 26 16.67 12.37 -16.41
N GLY A 27 17.18 11.16 -16.33
CA GLY A 27 17.76 10.45 -17.48
C GLY A 27 16.78 10.17 -18.63
N LEU A 28 15.47 10.27 -18.37
CA LEU A 28 14.43 10.13 -19.39
C LEU A 28 14.06 11.46 -20.09
N GLY A 29 14.74 12.55 -19.73
CA GLY A 29 14.64 13.86 -20.35
C GLY A 29 13.25 14.48 -20.27
N ASN A 30 12.89 15.26 -21.29
CA ASN A 30 11.60 15.96 -21.36
C ASN A 30 10.37 15.03 -21.32
N ARG A 31 10.53 13.78 -21.69
CA ARG A 31 9.42 12.79 -21.67
C ARG A 31 8.90 12.59 -20.25
N ALA A 32 9.81 12.43 -19.28
CA ALA A 32 9.43 12.36 -17.87
C ALA A 32 9.21 13.74 -17.25
N GLY A 33 9.98 14.76 -17.70
CA GLY A 33 9.91 16.13 -17.16
C GLY A 33 8.51 16.74 -17.25
N ARG A 34 7.79 16.52 -18.35
CA ARG A 34 6.44 17.06 -18.61
C ARG A 34 5.32 16.37 -17.84
N LEU A 35 5.55 15.18 -17.30
CA LEU A 35 4.52 14.45 -16.57
C LEU A 35 4.12 15.16 -15.27
N PRO A 36 2.84 15.13 -14.88
CA PRO A 36 2.40 15.50 -13.55
C PRO A 36 3.11 14.67 -12.45
N PHE A 37 3.20 15.19 -11.23
CA PHE A 37 3.90 14.51 -10.14
C PHE A 37 3.33 13.11 -9.84
N SER A 38 2.02 12.95 -9.83
CA SER A 38 1.37 11.64 -9.65
C SER A 38 1.81 10.61 -10.69
N LEU A 39 1.89 11.02 -11.98
CA LEU A 39 2.38 10.12 -13.03
C LEU A 39 3.89 9.86 -12.93
N LYS A 40 4.68 10.79 -12.39
CA LYS A 40 6.11 10.54 -12.09
C LYS A 40 6.28 9.48 -11.02
N VAL A 41 5.42 9.46 -10.00
CA VAL A 41 5.42 8.40 -8.96
C VAL A 41 5.06 7.05 -9.59
N LEU A 42 4.03 6.99 -10.45
CA LEU A 42 3.68 5.77 -11.18
C LEU A 42 4.80 5.33 -12.14
N LEU A 43 5.48 6.26 -12.79
CA LEU A 43 6.62 5.97 -13.67
C LEU A 43 7.77 5.35 -12.87
N GLU A 44 8.12 5.90 -11.72
CA GLU A 44 9.13 5.32 -10.82
C GLU A 44 8.75 3.89 -10.43
N ASN A 45 7.47 3.67 -10.09
CA ASN A 45 6.96 2.36 -9.73
C ASN A 45 7.15 1.33 -10.85
N LEU A 46 6.83 1.68 -12.11
CA LEU A 46 7.03 0.83 -13.26
C LEU A 46 8.53 0.54 -13.50
N LEU A 47 9.38 1.56 -13.47
CA LEU A 47 10.83 1.42 -13.69
C LEU A 47 11.46 0.50 -12.66
N ARG A 48 11.10 0.64 -11.41
CA ARG A 48 11.59 -0.17 -10.31
C ARG A 48 11.10 -1.62 -10.35
N ARG A 49 9.98 -1.88 -10.99
CA ARG A 49 9.30 -3.18 -11.05
C ARG A 49 9.43 -3.88 -12.39
N GLU A 50 10.14 -3.29 -13.35
CA GLU A 50 10.32 -3.88 -14.68
C GLU A 50 10.94 -5.27 -14.57
N ASP A 51 10.18 -6.30 -14.97
CA ASP A 51 10.58 -7.71 -14.93
C ASP A 51 10.43 -8.41 -16.28
N GLY A 52 9.91 -7.68 -17.29
CA GLY A 52 9.64 -8.19 -18.64
C GLY A 52 8.43 -9.12 -18.74
N ARG A 53 7.65 -9.27 -17.65
CA ARG A 53 6.45 -10.14 -17.58
C ARG A 53 5.25 -9.34 -17.05
N SER A 54 5.23 -9.07 -15.76
CA SER A 54 4.17 -8.28 -15.11
C SER A 54 4.32 -6.80 -15.43
N VAL A 55 5.53 -6.28 -15.40
CA VAL A 55 5.87 -4.92 -15.80
C VAL A 55 6.85 -4.97 -16.96
N THR A 56 6.41 -4.50 -18.12
CA THR A 56 7.21 -4.52 -19.34
C THR A 56 7.66 -3.12 -19.75
N ARG A 57 8.64 -3.07 -20.64
CA ARG A 57 9.06 -1.83 -21.29
C ARG A 57 7.89 -1.05 -21.90
N ASP A 58 6.93 -1.77 -22.51
CA ASP A 58 5.78 -1.14 -23.17
C ASP A 58 4.87 -0.38 -22.19
N HIS A 59 4.75 -0.83 -20.93
CA HIS A 59 4.02 -0.09 -19.88
C HIS A 59 4.71 1.24 -19.55
N VAL A 60 6.04 1.25 -19.45
CA VAL A 60 6.84 2.45 -19.22
C VAL A 60 6.71 3.41 -20.41
N GLU A 61 6.84 2.90 -21.63
CA GLU A 61 6.69 3.71 -22.84
C GLU A 61 5.29 4.30 -22.99
N ALA A 62 4.24 3.54 -22.64
CA ALA A 62 2.86 4.02 -22.66
C ALA A 62 2.66 5.19 -21.69
N LEU A 63 3.21 5.10 -20.48
CA LEU A 63 3.12 6.19 -19.51
C LEU A 63 3.94 7.42 -19.92
N LEU A 64 5.11 7.22 -20.49
CA LEU A 64 5.95 8.31 -21.05
C LEU A 64 5.28 9.00 -22.26
N ALA A 65 4.37 8.32 -22.96
CA ALA A 65 3.61 8.86 -24.07
C ALA A 65 2.33 9.58 -23.64
N TRP A 66 2.06 9.69 -22.33
CA TRP A 66 0.86 10.35 -21.80
C TRP A 66 0.66 11.77 -22.37
N ASP A 67 -0.56 12.08 -22.73
CA ASP A 67 -0.97 13.34 -23.35
C ASP A 67 -2.24 13.85 -22.64
N PRO A 68 -2.21 15.06 -22.05
CA PRO A 68 -3.37 15.60 -21.33
C PRO A 68 -4.61 15.84 -22.21
N ALA A 69 -4.43 15.95 -23.53
CA ALA A 69 -5.52 16.16 -24.48
C ALA A 69 -6.22 14.86 -24.94
N LYS A 70 -5.68 13.70 -24.55
CA LYS A 70 -6.20 12.39 -24.95
C LYS A 70 -6.78 11.62 -23.77
N THR A 71 -7.85 10.89 -24.02
CA THR A 71 -8.32 9.89 -23.06
C THR A 71 -7.36 8.71 -23.06
N PRO A 72 -6.82 8.30 -21.91
CA PRO A 72 -5.95 7.14 -21.84
C PRO A 72 -6.71 5.85 -22.18
N GLU A 73 -6.10 5.00 -23.00
CA GLU A 73 -6.64 3.70 -23.41
C GLU A 73 -5.74 2.53 -22.98
N ARG A 74 -4.57 2.85 -22.43
CA ARG A 74 -3.58 1.85 -22.03
C ARG A 74 -3.63 1.61 -20.54
N GLU A 75 -3.57 0.33 -20.18
CA GLU A 75 -3.45 -0.09 -18.80
C GLU A 75 -1.98 -0.22 -18.39
N ILE A 76 -1.73 -0.01 -17.10
CA ILE A 76 -0.44 -0.22 -16.46
C ILE A 76 -0.61 -1.02 -15.17
N PRO A 77 0.33 -1.90 -14.83
CA PRO A 77 0.36 -2.55 -13.53
C PRO A 77 0.91 -1.58 -12.46
N PHE A 78 0.30 -1.60 -11.29
CA PHE A 78 0.72 -0.81 -10.14
C PHE A 78 0.92 -1.70 -8.91
N MET A 79 2.04 -1.55 -8.22
CA MET A 79 2.34 -2.26 -6.97
C MET A 79 2.57 -1.24 -5.86
N PRO A 80 1.67 -1.13 -4.88
CA PRO A 80 1.79 -0.16 -3.80
C PRO A 80 3.01 -0.45 -2.92
N ALA A 81 3.49 0.58 -2.25
CA ALA A 81 4.51 0.44 -1.22
C ALA A 81 3.95 -0.22 0.04
N ARG A 82 2.69 0.09 0.38
CA ARG A 82 1.97 -0.46 1.53
C ARG A 82 0.47 -0.57 1.26
N VAL A 83 -0.22 -1.31 2.14
CA VAL A 83 -1.68 -1.47 2.13
C VAL A 83 -2.23 -0.96 3.46
N LEU A 84 -3.35 -0.25 3.43
CA LEU A 84 -4.05 0.25 4.61
C LEU A 84 -5.49 -0.28 4.63
N LEU A 85 -5.83 -0.97 5.70
CA LEU A 85 -7.10 -1.66 5.86
C LEU A 85 -7.89 -1.03 7.00
N GLN A 86 -9.18 -0.86 6.83
CA GLN A 86 -10.11 -0.71 7.93
C GLN A 86 -10.59 -2.10 8.39
N ASP A 87 -11.20 -2.20 9.55
CA ASP A 87 -11.46 -3.49 10.20
C ASP A 87 -12.55 -4.34 9.51
N PHE A 88 -13.53 -3.76 8.84
CA PHE A 88 -14.56 -4.55 8.12
C PHE A 88 -14.03 -5.30 6.90
N THR A 89 -12.97 -4.79 6.29
CA THR A 89 -12.31 -5.43 5.14
C THR A 89 -11.03 -6.16 5.54
N GLY A 90 -10.32 -5.65 6.53
CA GLY A 90 -9.04 -6.19 6.96
C GLY A 90 -9.17 -7.47 7.77
N VAL A 91 -10.19 -7.59 8.64
CA VAL A 91 -10.39 -8.84 9.40
C VAL A 91 -10.68 -10.02 8.46
N PRO A 92 -11.59 -9.93 7.47
CA PRO A 92 -11.76 -10.99 6.46
C PRO A 92 -10.45 -11.33 5.74
N ALA A 93 -9.69 -10.35 5.27
CA ALA A 93 -8.42 -10.60 4.59
C ALA A 93 -7.42 -11.40 5.45
N ILE A 94 -7.34 -11.12 6.74
CA ILE A 94 -6.48 -11.90 7.65
C ILE A 94 -7.04 -13.32 7.90
N CYS A 95 -8.38 -13.48 7.91
CA CYS A 95 -9.00 -14.80 7.95
C CYS A 95 -8.62 -15.62 6.71
N ASP A 96 -8.64 -15.00 5.53
CA ASP A 96 -8.27 -15.66 4.28
C ASP A 96 -6.79 -16.06 4.27
N LEU A 97 -5.89 -15.20 4.74
CA LEU A 97 -4.47 -15.56 4.91
C LEU A 97 -4.28 -16.74 5.88
N ALA A 98 -5.06 -16.79 6.96
CA ALA A 98 -5.03 -17.92 7.90
C ALA A 98 -5.53 -19.20 7.23
N ALA A 99 -6.64 -19.13 6.48
CA ALA A 99 -7.18 -20.25 5.71
C ALA A 99 -6.20 -20.74 4.63
N MET A 100 -5.49 -19.82 3.97
CA MET A 100 -4.43 -20.16 3.01
C MET A 100 -3.27 -20.92 3.68
N ARG A 101 -2.88 -20.57 4.91
CA ARG A 101 -1.89 -21.34 5.68
C ARG A 101 -2.35 -22.76 5.97
N ASP A 102 -3.60 -22.93 6.34
CA ASP A 102 -4.18 -24.26 6.56
C ASP A 102 -4.26 -25.08 5.26
N ALA A 103 -4.64 -24.44 4.16
CA ALA A 103 -4.63 -25.08 2.84
C ALA A 103 -3.21 -25.51 2.44
N MET A 104 -2.23 -24.63 2.62
CA MET A 104 -0.82 -24.92 2.34
C MET A 104 -0.33 -26.14 3.14
N ARG A 105 -0.67 -26.21 4.45
CA ARG A 105 -0.32 -27.35 5.30
C ARG A 105 -0.98 -28.65 4.79
N ARG A 106 -2.27 -28.62 4.43
CA ARG A 106 -2.96 -29.80 3.89
C ARG A 106 -2.37 -30.30 2.58
N MET A 107 -1.81 -29.40 1.77
CA MET A 107 -1.09 -29.75 0.54
C MET A 107 0.37 -30.18 0.75
N GLY A 108 0.84 -30.26 2.00
CA GLY A 108 2.22 -30.63 2.33
C GLY A 108 3.26 -29.52 2.07
N GLY A 109 2.80 -28.28 1.84
CA GLY A 109 3.66 -27.11 1.70
C GLY A 109 4.00 -26.42 3.02
N ASP A 110 4.85 -25.41 2.96
CA ASP A 110 5.26 -24.61 4.12
C ASP A 110 4.29 -23.44 4.35
N PRO A 111 3.47 -23.46 5.44
CA PRO A 111 2.55 -22.36 5.74
C PRO A 111 3.23 -21.00 5.98
N GLY A 112 4.49 -21.00 6.39
CA GLY A 112 5.27 -19.79 6.61
C GLY A 112 5.48 -18.95 5.35
N LYS A 113 5.27 -19.52 4.16
CA LYS A 113 5.32 -18.79 2.89
C LYS A 113 4.12 -17.87 2.66
N ILE A 114 3.03 -18.08 3.39
CA ILE A 114 1.84 -17.22 3.33
C ILE A 114 2.03 -16.06 4.30
N ASN A 115 2.44 -14.93 3.78
CA ASN A 115 2.64 -13.68 4.51
C ASN A 115 2.32 -12.50 3.58
N PRO A 116 1.92 -11.35 4.11
CA PRO A 116 1.89 -10.11 3.35
C PRO A 116 3.29 -9.79 2.79
N LEU A 117 3.39 -9.69 1.48
CA LEU A 117 4.61 -9.28 0.78
C LEU A 117 4.76 -7.75 0.73
N ARG A 118 3.74 -7.03 1.17
CA ARG A 118 3.72 -5.59 1.35
C ARG A 118 3.36 -5.28 2.79
N PRO A 119 3.95 -4.25 3.41
CA PRO A 119 3.49 -3.78 4.70
C PRO A 119 1.99 -3.52 4.68
N ALA A 120 1.27 -4.08 5.62
CA ALA A 120 -0.17 -3.93 5.75
C ALA A 120 -0.51 -3.48 7.17
N ASP A 121 -1.17 -2.33 7.26
CA ASP A 121 -1.68 -1.78 8.50
C ASP A 121 -3.20 -1.94 8.53
N LEU A 122 -3.73 -2.51 9.60
CA LEU A 122 -5.16 -2.59 9.86
C LEU A 122 -5.50 -1.67 11.03
N VAL A 123 -6.40 -0.73 10.81
CA VAL A 123 -6.87 0.19 11.84
C VAL A 123 -8.29 -0.20 12.25
N ILE A 124 -8.51 -0.33 13.55
CA ILE A 124 -9.83 -0.67 14.11
C ILE A 124 -10.57 0.64 14.39
N ASP A 125 -11.54 0.96 13.55
CA ASP A 125 -12.31 2.20 13.68
C ASP A 125 -13.75 2.10 13.19
N HIS A 126 -14.02 1.49 12.04
CA HIS A 126 -15.34 1.46 11.41
C HIS A 126 -16.37 0.64 12.21
N SER A 127 -15.95 -0.34 12.98
CA SER A 127 -16.81 -1.17 13.80
C SER A 127 -17.08 -0.60 15.18
N VAL A 128 -16.39 0.46 15.57
CA VAL A 128 -16.54 1.08 16.90
C VAL A 128 -17.91 1.74 17.03
N GLN A 129 -18.60 1.43 18.12
CA GLN A 129 -19.93 1.96 18.41
C GLN A 129 -19.90 2.89 19.63
N ILE A 130 -20.73 3.92 19.59
CA ILE A 130 -20.91 4.84 20.71
C ILE A 130 -22.16 4.46 21.47
N ASP A 131 -22.00 3.81 22.62
CA ASP A 131 -23.08 3.37 23.50
C ASP A 131 -23.47 4.42 24.56
N ALA A 132 -22.52 5.26 24.98
CA ALA A 132 -22.71 6.32 25.95
C ALA A 132 -22.14 7.63 25.44
N PHE A 133 -22.77 8.75 25.78
CA PHE A 133 -22.36 10.09 25.38
C PHE A 133 -22.76 11.14 26.44
N GLY A 134 -22.15 12.34 26.35
CA GLY A 134 -22.55 13.51 27.12
C GLY A 134 -22.26 13.43 28.62
N THR A 135 -21.49 12.44 29.10
CA THR A 135 -21.09 12.31 30.52
C THR A 135 -19.58 12.11 30.63
N PRO A 136 -18.97 12.46 31.77
CA PRO A 136 -17.55 12.25 32.01
C PRO A 136 -17.11 10.77 31.91
N SER A 137 -18.03 9.82 32.20
CA SER A 137 -17.76 8.38 32.13
C SER A 137 -18.01 7.75 30.77
N ALA A 138 -18.58 8.50 29.82
CA ALA A 138 -18.98 7.96 28.51
C ALA A 138 -17.82 7.31 27.76
N PHE A 139 -16.66 7.97 27.77
CA PHE A 139 -15.46 7.44 27.11
C PHE A 139 -15.08 6.05 27.64
N GLN A 140 -14.88 5.91 28.96
CA GLN A 140 -14.51 4.64 29.57
C GLN A 140 -15.58 3.56 29.35
N THR A 141 -16.87 3.95 29.44
CA THR A 141 -17.97 3.02 29.18
C THR A 141 -17.93 2.46 27.75
N ASN A 142 -17.64 3.31 26.76
CA ASN A 142 -17.52 2.88 25.35
C ASN A 142 -16.31 1.97 25.14
N VAL A 143 -15.17 2.29 25.73
CA VAL A 143 -13.96 1.45 25.66
C VAL A 143 -14.24 0.07 26.25
N ASP A 144 -14.80 -0.01 27.44
CA ASP A 144 -15.08 -1.28 28.12
C ASP A 144 -16.04 -2.15 27.28
N ARG A 145 -17.11 -1.56 26.75
CA ARG A 145 -18.07 -2.25 25.89
C ARG A 145 -17.47 -2.69 24.56
N GLU A 146 -16.61 -1.87 23.98
CA GLU A 146 -15.93 -2.22 22.72
C GLU A 146 -15.07 -3.47 22.90
N PHE A 147 -14.25 -3.53 23.95
CA PHE A 147 -13.41 -4.69 24.24
C PHE A 147 -14.23 -5.92 24.66
N GLU A 148 -15.30 -5.76 25.42
CA GLU A 148 -16.21 -6.86 25.78
C GLU A 148 -16.86 -7.46 24.54
N ARG A 149 -17.46 -6.62 23.68
CA ARG A 149 -18.19 -7.00 22.46
C ARG A 149 -17.31 -7.70 21.43
N ASN A 150 -16.09 -7.23 21.27
CA ASN A 150 -15.16 -7.63 20.19
C ASN A 150 -13.97 -8.47 20.68
N ARG A 151 -14.06 -9.05 21.86
CA ARG A 151 -12.96 -9.79 22.51
C ARG A 151 -12.36 -10.87 21.61
N GLU A 152 -13.18 -11.65 20.95
CA GLU A 152 -12.74 -12.73 20.06
C GLU A 152 -11.99 -12.18 18.85
N ARG A 153 -12.54 -11.16 18.20
CA ARG A 153 -11.91 -10.49 17.06
C ARG A 153 -10.56 -9.88 17.42
N TYR A 154 -10.45 -9.25 18.58
CA TYR A 154 -9.19 -8.65 19.02
C TYR A 154 -8.14 -9.70 19.39
N ALA A 155 -8.56 -10.81 19.98
CA ALA A 155 -7.67 -11.95 20.21
C ALA A 155 -7.14 -12.52 18.88
N PHE A 156 -7.99 -12.65 17.88
CA PHE A 156 -7.61 -13.07 16.53
C PHE A 156 -6.62 -12.09 15.86
N LEU A 157 -6.89 -10.80 15.89
CA LEU A 157 -6.02 -9.80 15.30
C LEU A 157 -4.66 -9.73 16.01
N ARG A 158 -4.64 -9.87 17.34
CA ARG A 158 -3.38 -9.98 18.11
C ARG A 158 -2.57 -11.21 17.72
N TRP A 159 -3.23 -12.33 17.51
CA TRP A 159 -2.60 -13.51 16.95
C TRP A 159 -2.04 -13.22 15.56
N GLY A 160 -2.81 -12.57 14.69
CA GLY A 160 -2.39 -12.22 13.34
C GLY A 160 -1.09 -11.41 13.29
N GLN A 161 -0.95 -10.40 14.17
CA GLN A 161 0.29 -9.61 14.27
C GLN A 161 1.50 -10.44 14.67
N GLN A 162 1.32 -11.54 15.41
CA GLN A 162 2.41 -12.42 15.82
C GLN A 162 2.68 -13.50 14.77
N ALA A 163 1.66 -13.90 14.03
CA ALA A 163 1.72 -14.97 13.06
C ALA A 163 2.21 -14.52 11.68
N PHE A 164 1.88 -13.29 11.27
CA PHE A 164 2.22 -12.74 9.96
C PHE A 164 3.31 -11.68 10.06
N GLU A 165 4.31 -11.80 9.22
CA GLU A 165 5.27 -10.72 8.97
C GLU A 165 4.60 -9.59 8.18
N ASN A 166 5.13 -8.38 8.29
CA ASN A 166 4.61 -7.19 7.61
C ASN A 166 3.13 -6.85 7.89
N PHE A 167 2.57 -7.35 8.96
CA PHE A 167 1.20 -7.06 9.39
C PHE A 167 1.19 -6.37 10.75
N ARG A 168 0.49 -5.25 10.84
CA ARG A 168 0.36 -4.45 12.06
C ARG A 168 -1.10 -4.06 12.28
N VAL A 169 -1.54 -4.04 13.54
CA VAL A 169 -2.88 -3.60 13.93
C VAL A 169 -2.78 -2.36 14.79
N VAL A 170 -3.52 -1.33 14.43
CA VAL A 170 -3.74 -0.14 15.26
C VAL A 170 -5.03 -0.39 16.05
N PRO A 171 -4.97 -0.36 17.39
CA PRO A 171 -6.11 -0.69 18.25
C PRO A 171 -7.22 0.34 18.12
N PRO A 172 -8.45 0.04 18.60
CA PRO A 172 -9.53 1.01 18.66
C PRO A 172 -9.13 2.21 19.52
N ASP A 173 -9.85 3.32 19.37
CA ASP A 173 -9.62 4.55 20.13
C ASP A 173 -8.29 5.26 19.81
N THR A 174 -7.73 4.99 18.63
CA THR A 174 -6.45 5.54 18.17
C THR A 174 -6.62 6.44 16.93
N GLY A 175 -7.83 6.80 16.61
CA GLY A 175 -8.19 7.65 15.48
C GLY A 175 -8.65 6.89 14.25
N ILE A 176 -9.40 7.58 13.39
CA ILE A 176 -9.96 7.07 12.14
C ILE A 176 -8.84 6.71 11.17
N VAL A 177 -9.02 5.59 10.44
CA VAL A 177 -8.03 5.03 9.53
C VAL A 177 -7.64 6.01 8.41
N HIS A 178 -8.62 6.54 7.66
CA HIS A 178 -8.37 7.33 6.47
C HIS A 178 -8.36 8.86 6.70
N GLN A 179 -8.26 9.31 7.92
CA GLN A 179 -8.07 10.72 8.27
C GLN A 179 -6.84 10.90 9.16
N VAL A 180 -6.82 10.31 10.34
CA VAL A 180 -5.72 10.45 11.30
C VAL A 180 -4.58 9.47 10.97
N ASN A 181 -4.88 8.17 10.90
CA ASN A 181 -3.86 7.14 10.73
C ASN A 181 -3.28 7.09 9.32
N LEU A 182 -4.04 7.46 8.30
CA LEU A 182 -3.57 7.55 6.92
C LEU A 182 -2.30 8.41 6.79
N GLU A 183 -2.31 9.59 7.41
CA GLU A 183 -1.17 10.51 7.40
C GLU A 183 -0.12 10.14 8.44
N PHE A 184 -0.55 9.77 9.65
CA PHE A 184 0.36 9.42 10.74
C PHE A 184 1.27 8.24 10.41
N LEU A 185 0.75 7.24 9.69
CA LEU A 185 1.48 6.04 9.29
C LEU A 185 2.27 6.22 7.99
N ALA A 186 2.17 7.38 7.32
CA ALA A 186 2.80 7.61 6.04
C ALA A 186 4.28 8.03 6.18
N PRO A 187 5.23 7.26 5.65
CA PRO A 187 6.64 7.64 5.68
C PRO A 187 7.00 8.67 4.61
N VAL A 188 6.13 8.97 3.64
CA VAL A 188 6.33 9.80 2.43
C VAL A 188 7.40 9.24 1.49
N VAL A 189 8.54 8.85 2.04
CA VAL A 189 9.59 8.07 1.36
C VAL A 189 9.88 6.86 2.23
N THR A 190 9.91 5.68 1.63
CA THR A 190 10.20 4.43 2.32
C THR A 190 11.39 3.71 1.70
N THR A 191 11.86 2.67 2.36
CA THR A 191 12.92 1.80 1.83
C THR A 191 12.44 0.36 1.79
N GLN A 192 12.85 -0.36 0.76
CA GLN A 192 12.66 -1.80 0.63
C GLN A 192 14.01 -2.50 0.51
N VAL A 193 14.10 -3.72 1.02
CA VAL A 193 15.29 -4.55 0.85
C VAL A 193 15.43 -4.90 -0.63
N GLY A 194 16.54 -4.51 -1.23
CA GLY A 194 16.91 -4.91 -2.58
C GLY A 194 17.90 -6.07 -2.55
N SER A 195 18.31 -6.56 -3.73
CA SER A 195 19.23 -7.69 -3.87
C SER A 195 20.65 -7.37 -3.40
N ASP A 196 21.08 -6.14 -3.54
CA ASP A 196 22.45 -5.65 -3.26
C ASP A 196 22.48 -4.52 -2.24
N MET A 197 21.46 -3.69 -2.22
CA MET A 197 21.29 -2.59 -1.25
C MET A 197 19.81 -2.22 -1.11
N SER A 198 19.48 -1.51 -0.03
CA SER A 198 18.13 -0.96 0.15
C SER A 198 17.78 0.02 -0.98
N VAL A 199 16.54 -0.06 -1.44
CA VAL A 199 15.99 0.83 -2.47
C VAL A 199 15.07 1.83 -1.79
N ALA A 200 15.34 3.12 -1.93
CA ALA A 200 14.45 4.18 -1.50
C ALA A 200 13.44 4.50 -2.62
N LEU A 201 12.19 4.68 -2.24
CA LEU A 201 11.07 4.88 -3.16
C LEU A 201 10.01 5.80 -2.55
N PRO A 202 9.23 6.49 -3.38
CA PRO A 202 8.05 7.22 -2.91
C PRO A 202 7.06 6.27 -2.22
N ASP A 203 6.47 6.71 -1.11
CA ASP A 203 5.33 6.02 -0.53
C ASP A 203 4.15 6.04 -1.50
N THR A 204 3.45 4.92 -1.56
CA THR A 204 2.19 4.77 -2.29
C THR A 204 1.31 3.81 -1.52
N VAL A 205 0.03 4.10 -1.40
CA VAL A 205 -0.88 3.32 -0.57
C VAL A 205 -2.10 2.84 -1.35
N LEU A 206 -2.40 1.56 -1.26
CA LEU A 206 -3.73 1.01 -1.53
C LEU A 206 -4.49 0.91 -0.22
N GLY A 207 -5.69 1.47 -0.17
CA GLY A 207 -6.53 1.42 1.03
C GLY A 207 -7.92 0.91 0.71
N THR A 208 -8.54 0.24 1.68
CA THR A 208 -9.89 -0.34 1.54
C THR A 208 -10.99 0.65 1.83
N ASP A 209 -10.78 1.91 1.48
CA ASP A 209 -11.76 2.98 1.62
C ASP A 209 -11.60 4.03 0.51
N SER A 210 -12.69 4.69 0.14
CA SER A 210 -12.69 5.80 -0.82
C SER A 210 -11.88 7.02 -0.35
N HIS A 211 -11.71 7.21 0.95
CA HIS A 211 -10.92 8.29 1.56
C HIS A 211 -9.40 8.08 1.45
N THR A 212 -8.93 6.92 1.02
CA THR A 212 -7.48 6.65 0.85
C THR A 212 -6.79 7.72 0.00
N THR A 213 -7.49 8.30 -0.96
CA THR A 213 -6.96 9.37 -1.82
C THR A 213 -6.64 10.67 -1.08
N MET A 214 -7.13 10.87 0.15
CA MET A 214 -6.83 12.06 0.96
C MET A 214 -5.34 12.16 1.32
N ILE A 215 -4.59 11.06 1.25
CA ILE A 215 -3.14 11.03 1.46
C ILE A 215 -2.37 11.96 0.50
N ASN A 216 -3.01 12.41 -0.58
CA ASN A 216 -2.39 13.36 -1.50
C ASN A 216 -2.03 14.70 -0.82
N GLY A 217 -2.62 15.03 0.32
CA GLY A 217 -2.23 16.17 1.16
C GLY A 217 -0.76 16.14 1.57
N LEU A 218 -0.15 14.96 1.68
CA LEU A 218 1.29 14.74 1.90
C LEU A 218 2.09 14.55 0.60
N GLY A 219 1.46 14.67 -0.57
CA GLY A 219 2.10 14.39 -1.86
C GLY A 219 2.29 12.89 -2.15
N VAL A 220 1.59 12.02 -1.42
CA VAL A 220 1.59 10.56 -1.61
C VAL A 220 0.46 10.17 -2.54
N VAL A 221 0.70 9.19 -3.43
CA VAL A 221 -0.34 8.61 -4.28
C VAL A 221 -1.08 7.54 -3.49
N GLY A 222 -2.38 7.76 -3.28
CA GLY A 222 -3.30 6.82 -2.66
C GLY A 222 -4.41 6.40 -3.62
N TRP A 223 -4.83 5.13 -3.51
CA TRP A 223 -5.89 4.55 -4.32
C TRP A 223 -6.83 3.72 -3.46
N GLY A 224 -8.14 4.00 -3.56
CA GLY A 224 -9.18 3.24 -2.87
C GLY A 224 -9.56 1.99 -3.67
N VAL A 225 -9.58 0.84 -3.02
CA VAL A 225 -9.90 -0.47 -3.62
C VAL A 225 -10.84 -1.27 -2.72
N GLY A 226 -11.39 -2.36 -3.22
CA GLY A 226 -12.12 -3.34 -2.41
C GLY A 226 -11.19 -4.26 -1.61
N GLY A 227 -11.77 -5.07 -0.72
CA GLY A 227 -11.00 -5.97 0.15
C GLY A 227 -10.19 -7.00 -0.63
N ILE A 228 -10.76 -7.57 -1.68
CA ILE A 228 -10.10 -8.60 -2.52
C ILE A 228 -8.89 -8.02 -3.26
N GLU A 229 -9.01 -6.82 -3.81
CA GLU A 229 -7.89 -6.16 -4.50
C GLU A 229 -6.77 -5.80 -3.51
N ALA A 230 -7.13 -5.38 -2.29
CA ALA A 230 -6.15 -5.10 -1.25
C ALA A 230 -5.41 -6.38 -0.83
N GLU A 231 -6.13 -7.50 -0.66
CA GLU A 231 -5.55 -8.81 -0.37
C GLU A 231 -4.60 -9.27 -1.48
N ALA A 232 -5.02 -9.16 -2.75
CA ALA A 232 -4.18 -9.48 -3.88
C ALA A 232 -2.88 -8.66 -3.89
N ALA A 233 -2.97 -7.35 -3.59
CA ALA A 233 -1.82 -6.46 -3.46
C ALA A 233 -0.90 -6.84 -2.29
N MET A 234 -1.49 -7.24 -1.14
CA MET A 234 -0.72 -7.78 0.01
C MET A 234 0.08 -9.02 -0.39
N LEU A 235 -0.50 -9.89 -1.21
CA LEU A 235 0.14 -11.10 -1.75
C LEU A 235 1.10 -10.83 -2.92
N GLY A 236 1.32 -9.56 -3.25
CA GLY A 236 2.29 -9.14 -4.27
C GLY A 236 1.79 -9.18 -5.70
N GLN A 237 0.48 -9.29 -5.92
CA GLN A 237 -0.10 -9.15 -7.26
C GLN A 237 -0.20 -7.65 -7.62
N PRO A 238 0.17 -7.27 -8.85
CA PRO A 238 -0.03 -5.89 -9.30
C PRO A 238 -1.52 -5.62 -9.52
N THR A 239 -1.96 -4.44 -9.12
CA THR A 239 -3.27 -3.90 -9.50
C THR A 239 -3.16 -3.31 -10.90
N VAL A 240 -4.00 -3.75 -11.82
CA VAL A 240 -4.03 -3.19 -13.18
C VAL A 240 -4.97 -1.99 -13.21
N MET A 241 -4.51 -0.88 -13.75
CA MET A 241 -5.30 0.33 -13.88
C MET A 241 -5.07 1.03 -15.23
N LEU A 242 -6.08 1.71 -15.75
CA LEU A 242 -5.89 2.65 -16.85
C LEU A 242 -4.92 3.75 -16.42
N ILE A 243 -4.05 4.20 -17.33
CA ILE A 243 -3.21 5.37 -17.07
C ILE A 243 -4.15 6.54 -16.70
N PRO A 244 -4.00 7.16 -15.49
CA PRO A 244 -4.96 8.17 -15.05
C PRO A 244 -4.94 9.44 -15.88
N GLN A 245 -6.12 10.03 -16.06
CA GLN A 245 -6.22 11.44 -16.38
C GLN A 245 -5.85 12.26 -15.14
N VAL A 246 -5.14 13.36 -15.32
CA VAL A 246 -4.70 14.19 -14.20
C VAL A 246 -5.27 15.59 -14.34
N VAL A 247 -5.99 16.03 -13.31
CA VAL A 247 -6.50 17.39 -13.17
C VAL A 247 -5.75 18.06 -12.02
N GLY A 248 -5.08 19.17 -12.33
CA GLY A 248 -4.42 20.00 -11.33
C GLY A 248 -5.34 21.11 -10.84
N VAL A 249 -5.34 21.35 -9.52
CA VAL A 249 -6.04 22.47 -8.89
C VAL A 249 -4.99 23.36 -8.20
N ARG A 250 -5.12 24.69 -8.37
CA ARG A 250 -4.28 25.72 -7.73
C ARG A 250 -5.09 26.47 -6.69
#